data_62fa6dadfcbc26a08fdd8172f0dc2f43
#
_entry.id   62fa6dadfcbc26a08fdd8172f0dc2f43
#
_cell.length_a   1.000
_cell.length_b   1.000
_cell.length_c   1.000
_cell.angle_alpha   90.00
_cell.angle_beta   90.00
_cell.angle_gamma   90.00
#
_symmetry.space_group_name_H-M   'P 1'
#
loop_
_entity.id
_entity.type
_entity.pdbx_description
1 polymer ?
#
loop_
_entity_poly.entity_id
_entity_poly.type
_entity_poly.pdbx_seq_one_letter_code
_entity_poly.pdbx_strand_id
1 'polypeptide(L)'
;METLQHRTEENSAIAKHANKVRNPFKPTAAFIGASWFALLTGMLGYCIGLWNASMQLNEKGYYFTILLFGLFAVISVQKSVGDRSEGLAVTDLYYSLSWFATIAAMILLTIGLWNADMALSEKGFYAMSFCLSMFSAIAVQKNTRDAKMFDDKDL
;
A
#
# COMPACT_ATOMS: atom_id res chain seq x y z
N MET A 1 -21.44 -22.12 -46.69
CA MET A 1 -21.66 -21.05 -45.69
C MET A 1 -21.46 -21.56 -44.25
N GLU A 2 -21.88 -22.75 -43.89
CA GLU A 2 -21.72 -23.35 -42.53
C GLU A 2 -20.27 -23.48 -42.06
N THR A 3 -19.37 -23.86 -42.94
CA THR A 3 -17.93 -24.03 -42.57
C THR A 3 -17.21 -22.75 -42.21
N LEU A 4 -17.66 -21.60 -42.74
CA LEU A 4 -17.10 -20.29 -42.40
C LEU A 4 -17.63 -19.79 -41.03
N GLN A 5 -18.89 -20.06 -40.75
CA GLN A 5 -19.49 -19.71 -39.43
C GLN A 5 -18.82 -20.51 -38.31
N HIS A 6 -18.66 -21.83 -38.48
CA HIS A 6 -18.01 -22.68 -37.50
C HIS A 6 -16.57 -22.26 -37.21
N ARG A 7 -15.83 -21.87 -38.25
CA ARG A 7 -14.46 -21.35 -38.09
C ARG A 7 -14.40 -20.00 -37.38
N THR A 8 -15.43 -19.16 -37.58
CA THR A 8 -15.51 -17.85 -36.90
C THR A 8 -15.83 -18.01 -35.42
N GLU A 9 -16.72 -18.95 -35.09
CA GLU A 9 -17.07 -19.30 -33.70
C GLU A 9 -15.89 -19.93 -32.96
N GLU A 10 -15.16 -20.84 -33.60
CA GLU A 10 -13.97 -21.49 -33.04
C GLU A 10 -12.85 -20.48 -32.80
N ASN A 11 -12.60 -19.58 -33.75
CA ASN A 11 -11.64 -18.49 -33.57
C ASN A 11 -12.06 -17.50 -32.49
N SER A 12 -13.37 -17.22 -32.34
CA SER A 12 -13.87 -16.37 -31.26
C SER A 12 -13.77 -17.04 -29.89
N ALA A 13 -13.98 -18.36 -29.83
CA ALA A 13 -13.82 -19.16 -28.62
C ALA A 13 -12.33 -19.27 -28.21
N ILE A 14 -11.44 -19.48 -29.17
CA ILE A 14 -9.98 -19.50 -28.98
C ILE A 14 -9.50 -18.12 -28.53
N ALA A 15 -9.99 -17.04 -29.14
CA ALA A 15 -9.67 -15.66 -28.73
C ALA A 15 -10.20 -15.34 -27.32
N LYS A 16 -11.41 -15.80 -26.98
CA LYS A 16 -11.96 -15.70 -25.61
C LYS A 16 -11.20 -16.54 -24.60
N HIS A 17 -10.74 -17.73 -24.98
CA HIS A 17 -9.85 -18.55 -24.13
C HIS A 17 -8.45 -17.95 -24.01
N ALA A 18 -7.88 -17.39 -25.06
CA ALA A 18 -6.58 -16.70 -25.03
C ALA A 18 -6.65 -15.42 -24.19
N ASN A 19 -7.78 -14.70 -24.24
CA ASN A 19 -8.00 -13.51 -23.41
C ASN A 19 -8.27 -13.87 -21.92
N LYS A 20 -8.59 -15.14 -21.63
CA LYS A 20 -8.70 -15.69 -20.28
C LYS A 20 -7.37 -16.23 -19.74
N VAL A 21 -6.28 -16.12 -20.50
CA VAL A 21 -4.93 -16.32 -19.98
C VAL A 21 -4.68 -15.16 -19.01
N ARG A 22 -4.84 -15.46 -17.74
CA ARG A 22 -4.65 -14.58 -16.60
C ARG A 22 -3.30 -13.85 -16.80
N ASN A 23 -3.37 -12.56 -17.10
CA ASN A 23 -2.16 -11.76 -17.26
C ASN A 23 -1.33 -11.93 -15.98
N PRO A 24 -0.11 -12.50 -16.04
CA PRO A 24 0.65 -12.86 -14.85
C PRO A 24 1.01 -11.65 -13.98
N PHE A 25 0.85 -10.44 -14.50
CA PHE A 25 1.14 -9.19 -13.81
C PHE A 25 -0.08 -8.54 -13.16
N LYS A 26 -1.32 -9.01 -13.44
CA LYS A 26 -2.53 -8.48 -12.79
C LYS A 26 -2.63 -9.00 -11.35
N PRO A 27 -2.73 -8.13 -10.33
CA PRO A 27 -2.86 -8.55 -8.94
C PRO A 27 -4.09 -9.45 -8.74
N THR A 28 -3.94 -10.50 -7.96
CA THR A 28 -5.07 -11.38 -7.64
C THR A 28 -6.03 -10.69 -6.67
N ALA A 29 -7.33 -10.94 -6.79
CA ALA A 29 -8.32 -10.42 -5.85
C ALA A 29 -8.01 -10.80 -4.39
N ALA A 30 -7.47 -11.99 -4.16
CA ALA A 30 -7.02 -12.44 -2.85
C ALA A 30 -5.88 -11.57 -2.30
N PHE A 31 -4.89 -11.21 -3.13
CA PHE A 31 -3.79 -10.35 -2.71
C PHE A 31 -4.25 -8.91 -2.45
N ILE A 32 -5.16 -8.39 -3.27
CA ILE A 32 -5.78 -7.08 -3.03
C ILE A 32 -6.53 -7.08 -1.69
N GLY A 33 -7.38 -8.08 -1.45
CA GLY A 33 -8.13 -8.22 -0.19
C GLY A 33 -7.22 -8.36 1.04
N ALA A 34 -6.17 -9.19 0.94
CA ALA A 34 -5.19 -9.37 2.01
C ALA A 34 -4.44 -8.06 2.32
N SER A 35 -4.08 -7.26 1.31
CA SER A 35 -3.42 -5.97 1.50
C SER A 35 -4.30 -4.96 2.24
N TRP A 36 -5.59 -4.88 1.88
CA TRP A 36 -6.55 -4.04 2.59
C TRP A 36 -6.80 -4.52 4.03
N PHE A 37 -6.96 -5.83 4.22
CA PHE A 37 -7.11 -6.40 5.56
C PHE A 37 -5.91 -6.09 6.45
N ALA A 38 -4.70 -6.26 5.94
CA ALA A 38 -3.48 -5.97 6.68
C ALA A 38 -3.35 -4.46 7.01
N LEU A 39 -3.73 -3.57 6.07
CA LEU A 39 -3.74 -2.13 6.30
C LEU A 39 -4.71 -1.74 7.42
N LEU A 40 -5.94 -2.23 7.35
CA LEU A 40 -6.94 -1.96 8.38
C LEU A 40 -6.51 -2.53 9.73
N THR A 41 -5.99 -3.75 9.77
CA THR A 41 -5.50 -4.39 11.00
C THR A 41 -4.36 -3.59 11.63
N GLY A 42 -3.37 -3.14 10.85
CA GLY A 42 -2.27 -2.33 11.34
C GLY A 42 -2.72 -0.98 11.88
N MET A 43 -3.52 -0.25 11.10
CA MET A 43 -4.02 1.07 11.49
C MET A 43 -4.95 1.01 12.70
N LEU A 44 -5.95 0.12 12.67
CA LEU A 44 -6.91 -0.01 13.78
C LEU A 44 -6.22 -0.52 15.04
N GLY A 45 -5.34 -1.52 14.91
CA GLY A 45 -4.54 -2.01 16.03
C GLY A 45 -3.74 -0.90 16.68
N TYR A 46 -3.02 -0.11 15.89
CA TYR A 46 -2.26 1.04 16.38
C TYR A 46 -3.14 2.07 17.06
N CYS A 47 -4.25 2.48 16.44
CA CYS A 47 -5.17 3.49 16.98
C CYS A 47 -5.88 3.00 18.26
N ILE A 48 -6.32 1.74 18.30
CA ILE A 48 -6.95 1.15 19.48
C ILE A 48 -5.95 1.05 20.63
N GLY A 49 -4.72 0.60 20.33
CA GLY A 49 -3.64 0.59 21.30
C GLY A 49 -3.38 1.98 21.87
N LEU A 50 -3.31 2.98 21.01
CA LEU A 50 -3.07 4.37 21.40
C LEU A 50 -4.22 4.95 22.27
N TRP A 51 -5.47 4.60 21.91
CA TRP A 51 -6.64 5.01 22.70
C TRP A 51 -6.59 4.46 24.12
N ASN A 52 -6.23 3.20 24.27
CA ASN A 52 -6.18 2.50 25.55
C ASN A 52 -4.89 2.75 26.37
N ALA A 53 -3.86 3.32 25.76
CA ALA A 53 -2.58 3.58 26.42
C ALA A 53 -2.72 4.59 27.57
N SER A 54 -1.96 4.36 28.64
CA SER A 54 -1.88 5.28 29.80
C SER A 54 -0.93 6.45 29.55
N MET A 55 -1.03 7.06 28.35
CA MET A 55 -0.22 8.20 27.90
C MET A 55 -0.98 9.52 28.06
N GLN A 56 -0.24 10.61 28.14
CA GLN A 56 -0.82 11.96 28.06
C GLN A 56 -1.35 12.24 26.65
N LEU A 57 -2.31 13.16 26.53
CA LEU A 57 -2.96 13.48 25.27
C LEU A 57 -1.99 13.99 24.19
N ASN A 58 -0.99 14.76 24.58
CA ASN A 58 0.07 15.24 23.70
C ASN A 58 0.93 14.09 23.15
N GLU A 59 1.23 13.08 23.95
CA GLU A 59 1.95 11.89 23.51
C GLU A 59 1.11 11.06 22.53
N LYS A 60 -0.19 10.87 22.83
CA LYS A 60 -1.12 10.24 21.89
C LYS A 60 -1.18 11.00 20.57
N GLY A 61 -1.24 12.32 20.62
CA GLY A 61 -1.19 13.18 19.44
C GLY A 61 0.10 13.01 18.64
N TYR A 62 1.24 12.94 19.31
CA TYR A 62 2.54 12.69 18.66
C TYR A 62 2.55 11.36 17.88
N TYR A 63 2.18 10.26 18.53
CA TYR A 63 2.17 8.94 17.87
C TYR A 63 1.13 8.85 16.74
N PHE A 64 -0.04 9.44 16.92
CA PHE A 64 -1.05 9.50 15.86
C PHE A 64 -0.56 10.31 14.65
N THR A 65 0.07 11.46 14.89
CA THR A 65 0.64 12.28 13.82
C THR A 65 1.74 11.54 13.05
N ILE A 66 2.62 10.79 13.76
CA ILE A 66 3.65 9.97 13.11
C ILE A 66 3.02 8.88 12.22
N LEU A 67 1.95 8.23 12.66
CA LEU A 67 1.25 7.25 11.84
C LEU A 67 0.73 7.89 10.54
N LEU A 68 0.02 9.01 10.63
CA LEU A 68 -0.51 9.72 9.46
C LEU A 68 0.61 10.23 8.54
N PHE A 69 1.66 10.80 9.12
CA PHE A 69 2.82 11.28 8.37
C PHE A 69 3.54 10.15 7.64
N GLY A 70 3.75 9.02 8.30
CA GLY A 70 4.36 7.84 7.70
C GLY A 70 3.52 7.26 6.57
N LEU A 71 2.21 7.11 6.75
CA LEU A 71 1.29 6.66 5.71
C LEU A 71 1.34 7.58 4.49
N PHE A 72 1.24 8.88 4.68
CA PHE A 72 1.35 9.85 3.59
C PHE A 72 2.71 9.75 2.88
N ALA A 73 3.79 9.63 3.64
CA ALA A 73 5.15 9.55 3.10
C ALA A 73 5.35 8.29 2.23
N VAL A 74 4.96 7.11 2.71
CA VAL A 74 5.13 5.86 1.93
C VAL A 74 4.24 5.81 0.69
N ILE A 75 3.02 6.36 0.75
CA ILE A 75 2.14 6.49 -0.41
C ILE A 75 2.77 7.45 -1.44
N SER A 76 3.36 8.56 -0.99
CA SER A 76 4.06 9.52 -1.86
C SER A 76 5.30 8.90 -2.51
N VAL A 77 6.10 8.10 -1.77
CA VAL A 77 7.21 7.32 -2.34
C VAL A 77 6.69 6.35 -3.40
N GLN A 78 5.68 5.54 -3.06
CA GLN A 78 5.15 4.55 -3.97
C GLN A 78 4.59 5.20 -5.24
N LYS A 79 3.92 6.34 -5.11
CA LYS A 79 3.46 7.12 -6.26
C LYS A 79 4.63 7.61 -7.11
N SER A 80 5.62 8.27 -6.53
CA SER A 80 6.75 8.85 -7.26
C SER A 80 7.63 7.79 -7.94
N VAL A 81 7.85 6.64 -7.29
CA VAL A 81 8.56 5.50 -7.89
C VAL A 81 7.75 4.93 -9.05
N GLY A 82 6.45 4.77 -8.88
CA GLY A 82 5.56 4.28 -9.91
C GLY A 82 5.51 5.20 -11.13
N ASP A 83 5.27 6.48 -10.93
CA ASP A 83 5.20 7.46 -12.01
C ASP A 83 6.52 7.47 -12.82
N ARG A 84 7.68 7.42 -12.15
CA ARG A 84 8.99 7.29 -12.82
C ARG A 84 9.12 6.00 -13.63
N SER A 85 8.64 4.87 -13.12
CA SER A 85 8.70 3.59 -13.83
C SER A 85 7.82 3.56 -15.09
N GLU A 86 6.79 4.41 -15.13
CA GLU A 86 5.89 4.60 -16.26
C GLU A 86 6.35 5.70 -17.23
N GLY A 87 7.52 6.31 -16.99
CA GLY A 87 8.05 7.40 -17.81
C GLY A 87 7.38 8.76 -17.60
N LEU A 88 6.56 8.88 -16.54
CA LEU A 88 5.94 10.15 -16.17
C LEU A 88 6.93 11.09 -15.49
N ALA A 89 6.82 12.38 -15.76
CA ALA A 89 7.71 13.39 -15.18
C ALA A 89 7.43 13.57 -13.68
N VAL A 90 8.40 13.20 -12.87
CA VAL A 90 8.41 13.44 -11.41
C VAL A 90 9.61 14.31 -11.09
N THR A 91 9.39 15.43 -10.39
CA THR A 91 10.50 16.30 -9.98
C THR A 91 11.39 15.60 -8.97
N ASP A 92 12.71 15.80 -9.10
CA ASP A 92 13.68 15.21 -8.16
C ASP A 92 13.46 15.68 -6.73
N LEU A 93 12.98 16.93 -6.55
CA LEU A 93 12.61 17.47 -5.26
C LEU A 93 11.49 16.65 -4.60
N TYR A 94 10.40 16.37 -5.33
CA TYR A 94 9.28 15.59 -4.79
C TYR A 94 9.70 14.17 -4.43
N TYR A 95 10.49 13.54 -5.31
CA TYR A 95 11.03 12.20 -5.08
C TYR A 95 11.90 12.14 -3.82
N SER A 96 12.87 13.06 -3.71
CA SER A 96 13.78 13.12 -2.56
C SER A 96 13.06 13.44 -1.26
N LEU A 97 12.09 14.39 -1.30
CA LEU A 97 11.31 14.77 -0.13
C LEU A 97 10.42 13.61 0.37
N SER A 98 9.85 12.82 -0.53
CA SER A 98 9.05 11.64 -0.17
C SER A 98 9.89 10.58 0.55
N TRP A 99 11.11 10.31 0.09
CA TRP A 99 12.04 9.41 0.76
C TRP A 99 12.50 9.97 2.11
N PHE A 100 12.85 11.25 2.14
CA PHE A 100 13.22 11.92 3.40
C PHE A 100 12.11 11.83 4.44
N ALA A 101 10.86 12.12 4.05
CA ALA A 101 9.71 12.05 4.93
C ALA A 101 9.48 10.62 5.48
N THR A 102 9.67 9.59 4.64
CA THR A 102 9.54 8.19 5.08
C THR A 102 10.59 7.82 6.12
N ILE A 103 11.86 8.19 5.87
CA ILE A 103 12.95 7.94 6.80
C ILE A 103 12.72 8.73 8.10
N ALA A 104 12.28 9.99 8.00
CA ALA A 104 11.98 10.83 9.15
C ALA A 104 10.86 10.23 10.01
N ALA A 105 9.79 9.70 9.42
CA ALA A 105 8.71 9.03 10.15
C ALA A 105 9.22 7.81 10.94
N MET A 106 10.08 6.99 10.34
CA MET A 106 10.70 5.84 11.01
C MET A 106 11.58 6.25 12.17
N ILE A 107 12.40 7.29 11.99
CA ILE A 107 13.29 7.83 13.03
C ILE A 107 12.46 8.42 14.18
N LEU A 108 11.43 9.22 13.87
CA LEU A 108 10.56 9.83 14.87
C LEU A 108 9.84 8.78 15.71
N LEU A 109 9.31 7.71 15.08
CA LEU A 109 8.73 6.60 15.81
C LEU A 109 9.76 5.93 16.74
N THR A 110 10.94 5.64 16.22
CA THR A 110 12.01 4.98 16.98
C THR A 110 12.42 5.82 18.20
N ILE A 111 12.62 7.12 18.02
CA ILE A 111 12.97 8.06 19.11
C ILE A 111 11.82 8.13 20.13
N GLY A 112 10.57 8.23 19.65
CA GLY A 112 9.40 8.26 20.53
C GLY A 112 9.29 7.00 21.39
N LEU A 113 9.37 5.82 20.77
CA LEU A 113 9.30 4.54 21.49
C LEU A 113 10.50 4.33 22.43
N TRP A 114 11.68 4.80 22.05
CA TRP A 114 12.87 4.71 22.92
C TRP A 114 12.67 5.47 24.22
N ASN A 115 12.16 6.70 24.12
CA ASN A 115 11.98 7.60 25.26
C ASN A 115 10.66 7.37 26.02
N ALA A 116 9.72 6.60 25.49
CA ALA A 116 8.43 6.36 26.14
C ALA A 116 8.59 5.48 27.39
N ASP A 117 7.84 5.82 28.43
CA ASP A 117 7.73 5.01 29.65
C ASP A 117 6.64 3.93 29.45
N MET A 118 6.98 2.91 28.67
CA MET A 118 6.11 1.78 28.31
C MET A 118 6.84 0.46 28.43
N ALA A 119 6.10 -0.62 28.67
CA ALA A 119 6.63 -1.97 28.61
C ALA A 119 7.21 -2.28 27.22
N LEU A 120 8.25 -3.13 27.16
CA LEU A 120 8.89 -3.51 25.90
C LEU A 120 7.90 -4.16 24.91
N SER A 121 6.94 -4.91 25.43
CA SER A 121 5.83 -5.51 24.65
C SER A 121 4.95 -4.47 23.96
N GLU A 122 4.65 -3.38 24.66
CA GLU A 122 3.87 -2.26 24.11
C GLU A 122 4.65 -1.53 23.03
N LYS A 123 5.94 -1.26 23.27
CA LYS A 123 6.84 -0.67 22.26
C LYS A 123 6.90 -1.53 21.00
N GLY A 124 7.03 -2.85 21.18
CA GLY A 124 7.01 -3.83 20.09
C GLY A 124 5.69 -3.84 19.34
N PHE A 125 4.57 -3.77 20.03
CA PHE A 125 3.23 -3.69 19.44
C PHE A 125 3.09 -2.45 18.53
N TYR A 126 3.47 -1.26 19.00
CA TYR A 126 3.42 -0.04 18.19
C TYR A 126 4.34 -0.10 16.98
N ALA A 127 5.57 -0.57 17.17
CA ALA A 127 6.53 -0.73 16.09
C ALA A 127 6.01 -1.68 15.00
N MET A 128 5.50 -2.85 15.38
CA MET A 128 4.98 -3.84 14.44
C MET A 128 3.69 -3.37 13.74
N SER A 129 2.77 -2.74 14.47
CA SER A 129 1.53 -2.19 13.90
C SER A 129 1.82 -1.06 12.91
N PHE A 130 2.80 -0.21 13.21
CA PHE A 130 3.27 0.85 12.31
C PHE A 130 3.90 0.23 11.05
N CYS A 131 4.84 -0.70 11.18
CA CYS A 131 5.47 -1.35 10.03
C CYS A 131 4.45 -2.08 9.15
N LEU A 132 3.49 -2.78 9.76
CA LEU A 132 2.40 -3.44 9.04
C LEU A 132 1.56 -2.42 8.25
N SER A 133 1.22 -1.28 8.86
CA SER A 133 0.47 -0.21 8.21
C SER A 133 1.24 0.37 7.02
N MET A 134 2.54 0.66 7.19
CA MET A 134 3.39 1.20 6.11
C MET A 134 3.50 0.22 4.94
N PHE A 135 3.85 -1.04 5.22
CA PHE A 135 3.98 -2.07 4.19
C PHE A 135 2.67 -2.30 3.44
N SER A 136 1.56 -2.39 4.18
CA SER A 136 0.24 -2.62 3.58
C SER A 136 -0.23 -1.43 2.75
N ALA A 137 0.07 -0.19 3.16
CA ALA A 137 -0.23 1.01 2.38
C ALA A 137 0.50 1.00 1.03
N ILE A 138 1.78 0.60 1.02
CA ILE A 138 2.55 0.41 -0.23
C ILE A 138 1.90 -0.65 -1.12
N ALA A 139 1.52 -1.80 -0.53
CA ALA A 139 0.91 -2.91 -1.27
C ALA A 139 -0.46 -2.51 -1.85
N VAL A 140 -1.31 -1.84 -1.07
CA VAL A 140 -2.62 -1.33 -1.53
C VAL A 140 -2.44 -0.31 -2.65
N GLN A 141 -1.55 0.65 -2.49
CA GLN A 141 -1.28 1.68 -3.51
C GLN A 141 -0.80 1.03 -4.82
N LYS A 142 0.15 0.10 -4.75
CA LYS A 142 0.65 -0.63 -5.91
C LYS A 142 -0.46 -1.43 -6.58
N ASN A 143 -1.20 -2.23 -5.81
CA ASN A 143 -2.27 -3.09 -6.35
C ASN A 143 -3.39 -2.28 -7.01
N THR A 144 -3.77 -1.14 -6.42
CA THR A 144 -4.80 -0.25 -6.97
C THR A 144 -4.35 0.35 -8.30
N ARG A 145 -3.08 0.74 -8.40
CA ARG A 145 -2.53 1.27 -9.65
C ARG A 145 -2.44 0.19 -10.72
N ASP A 146 -1.86 -0.96 -10.38
CA ASP A 146 -1.70 -2.07 -11.32
C ASP A 146 -3.08 -2.53 -11.84
N ALA A 147 -4.09 -2.62 -10.99
CA ALA A 147 -5.47 -2.96 -11.40
C ALA A 147 -6.04 -1.96 -12.42
N LYS A 148 -5.89 -0.67 -12.20
CA LYS A 148 -6.37 0.37 -13.13
C LYS A 148 -5.69 0.31 -14.49
N MET A 149 -4.36 0.09 -14.53
CA MET A 149 -3.63 -0.02 -15.80
C MET A 149 -4.10 -1.19 -16.67
N PHE A 150 -4.62 -2.25 -16.07
CA PHE A 150 -5.17 -3.38 -16.82
C PHE A 150 -6.59 -3.12 -17.29
N ASP A 151 -7.40 -2.45 -16.49
CA ASP A 151 -8.80 -2.13 -16.87
C ASP A 151 -8.83 -1.11 -18.03
N ASP A 152 -7.91 -0.12 -18.07
CA ASP A 152 -7.80 0.87 -19.16
C ASP A 152 -7.30 0.26 -20.49
N LYS A 153 -6.61 -0.88 -20.46
CA LYS A 153 -6.13 -1.58 -21.68
C LYS A 153 -7.17 -2.52 -22.28
N ASP A 154 -8.21 -2.87 -21.53
CA ASP A 154 -9.29 -3.75 -21.97
C ASP A 154 -10.48 -2.95 -22.60
N LEU A 155 -10.39 -1.60 -22.66
CA LEU A 155 -11.33 -0.68 -23.33
C LEU A 155 -10.78 -0.25 -24.69
#